data_3491651de2cdca0129793020a0f47ba9
#
_entry.id   3491651de2cdca0129793020a0f47ba9
#
_cell.length_a   1.000
_cell.length_b   1.000
_cell.length_c   1.000
_cell.angle_alpha   90.00
_cell.angle_beta   90.00
_cell.angle_gamma   90.00
#
_symmetry.space_group_name_H-M   'P 1'
#
loop_
_entity.id
_entity.type
_entity.pdbx_description
1 polymer ?
#
loop_
_entity_poly.entity_id
_entity_poly.type
_entity_poly.pdbx_seq_one_letter_code
_entity_poly.pdbx_strand_id
1 'polypeptide(L)'
;MGRGRVGARHGMRIALVCPYAWDAPGGVQVHVRQLARHLERRDHRTLVIAPAFSPEAVASGTVIIGRPVRLHYNGSVAPVSPDPRAARRISAALRSFAPDVVHVHEPFAPSTSLYATLASRAPVVGTFHAYAARSRALAALSPILRLIWNRLDVRLAVSRAAASFVSRYFRGAVRVVPNGVDVELFSRAQAASLPPGRPLLFVNRLDSRKGFRVATEAFELLAGRYPDLLLVVAGDGAERALVAGLPDGVKSRVILLGSVPHEELPPYHAAAELFLAPATGRESFGIVLVEAMAAGLPVVASHIPGYREVVRDEVEGLLVPPEDAPALAAALGRLLDDHELAGSLGAAGRVRAERYRWEAVAADVESAYGEAIERGAHGAR
;
A
#
# COMPACT_ATOMS: atom_id res chain seq x y z
N MET A 1 -26.61 -29.37 14.35
CA MET A 1 -27.36 -28.74 13.28
C MET A 1 -26.42 -27.99 12.39
N GLY A 2 -26.38 -28.33 11.13
CA GLY A 2 -25.27 -28.15 10.21
C GLY A 2 -24.97 -26.69 9.88
N ARG A 3 -23.69 -26.33 10.06
CA ARG A 3 -23.10 -25.19 9.39
C ARG A 3 -22.92 -25.58 7.92
N GLY A 4 -23.78 -25.03 7.04
CA GLY A 4 -23.64 -25.19 5.61
C GLY A 4 -22.26 -24.71 5.18
N ARG A 5 -21.42 -25.60 4.68
CA ARG A 5 -20.22 -25.25 3.91
C ARG A 5 -20.70 -24.44 2.70
N VAL A 6 -20.39 -23.14 2.70
CA VAL A 6 -20.46 -22.33 1.47
C VAL A 6 -19.46 -22.99 0.52
N GLY A 7 -19.99 -23.72 -0.46
CA GLY A 7 -19.17 -24.37 -1.47
C GLY A 7 -18.32 -23.31 -2.19
N ALA A 8 -17.02 -23.54 -2.28
CA ALA A 8 -16.11 -22.77 -3.08
C ALA A 8 -16.69 -22.68 -4.51
N ARG A 9 -17.17 -21.49 -4.93
CA ARG A 9 -17.60 -21.25 -6.30
C ARG A 9 -16.34 -21.22 -7.15
N HIS A 10 -16.09 -22.31 -7.91
CA HIS A 10 -15.01 -22.36 -8.87
C HIS A 10 -15.22 -21.29 -9.94
N GLY A 11 -14.20 -20.46 -10.17
CA GLY A 11 -14.09 -19.69 -11.40
C GLY A 11 -14.95 -18.42 -11.55
N MET A 12 -14.98 -17.52 -10.53
CA MET A 12 -15.64 -16.19 -10.70
C MET A 12 -14.93 -15.34 -11.77
N ARG A 13 -15.72 -14.49 -12.43
CA ARG A 13 -15.25 -13.43 -13.32
C ARG A 13 -15.22 -12.12 -12.55
N ILE A 14 -14.04 -11.59 -12.29
CA ILE A 14 -13.83 -10.46 -11.39
C ILE A 14 -13.25 -9.29 -12.18
N ALA A 15 -13.94 -8.14 -12.20
CA ALA A 15 -13.38 -6.93 -12.75
C ALA A 15 -12.73 -6.10 -11.63
N LEU A 16 -11.41 -5.93 -11.69
CA LEU A 16 -10.61 -5.13 -10.76
C LEU A 16 -10.39 -3.73 -11.35
N VAL A 17 -10.75 -2.69 -10.64
CA VAL A 17 -10.68 -1.32 -11.15
C VAL A 17 -9.73 -0.49 -10.32
N CYS A 18 -8.62 -0.06 -10.94
CA CYS A 18 -7.63 0.83 -10.37
C CYS A 18 -7.88 2.27 -10.81
N PRO A 19 -7.97 3.27 -9.91
CA PRO A 19 -8.21 4.65 -10.29
C PRO A 19 -6.98 5.38 -10.79
N TYR A 20 -5.78 4.84 -10.50
CA TYR A 20 -4.49 5.48 -10.78
C TYR A 20 -3.82 4.91 -12.03
N ALA A 21 -2.94 5.72 -12.62
CA ALA A 21 -2.18 5.31 -13.80
C ALA A 21 -1.43 4.00 -13.54
N TRP A 22 -1.69 3.00 -14.39
CA TRP A 22 -1.19 1.63 -14.23
C TRP A 22 0.32 1.51 -14.42
N ASP A 23 0.87 2.41 -15.22
CA ASP A 23 2.29 2.56 -15.54
C ASP A 23 3.03 3.52 -14.61
N ALA A 24 2.36 4.05 -13.58
CA ALA A 24 2.99 4.86 -12.54
C ALA A 24 3.25 4.03 -11.27
N PRO A 25 4.36 4.29 -10.54
CA PRO A 25 4.62 3.62 -9.28
C PRO A 25 3.60 4.03 -8.20
N GLY A 26 3.11 3.05 -7.43
CA GLY A 26 2.18 3.32 -6.33
C GLY A 26 1.66 2.06 -5.65
N GLY A 27 1.42 2.15 -4.33
CA GLY A 27 0.98 1.01 -3.52
C GLY A 27 -0.36 0.40 -3.94
N VAL A 28 -1.30 1.22 -4.44
CA VAL A 28 -2.60 0.71 -4.91
C VAL A 28 -2.44 -0.09 -6.21
N GLN A 29 -1.60 0.37 -7.15
CA GLN A 29 -1.32 -0.35 -8.38
C GLN A 29 -0.65 -1.69 -8.11
N VAL A 30 0.34 -1.72 -7.22
CA VAL A 30 1.01 -2.95 -6.77
C VAL A 30 -0.02 -3.89 -6.12
N HIS A 31 -0.87 -3.38 -5.21
CA HIS A 31 -1.90 -4.16 -4.56
C HIS A 31 -2.87 -4.80 -5.58
N VAL A 32 -3.41 -4.02 -6.51
CA VAL A 32 -4.36 -4.53 -7.53
C VAL A 32 -3.70 -5.57 -8.44
N ARG A 33 -2.43 -5.35 -8.83
CA ARG A 33 -1.67 -6.28 -9.66
C ARG A 33 -1.44 -7.62 -8.96
N GLN A 34 -1.04 -7.57 -7.71
CA GLN A 34 -0.81 -8.78 -6.92
C GLN A 34 -2.13 -9.51 -6.61
N LEU A 35 -3.18 -8.77 -6.26
CA LEU A 35 -4.51 -9.34 -6.04
C LEU A 35 -5.01 -10.08 -7.30
N ALA A 36 -4.88 -9.48 -8.48
CA ALA A 36 -5.24 -10.13 -9.74
C ALA A 36 -4.51 -11.47 -9.92
N ARG A 37 -3.17 -11.46 -9.76
CA ARG A 37 -2.34 -12.67 -9.87
C ARG A 37 -2.75 -13.77 -8.89
N HIS A 38 -3.05 -13.42 -7.64
CA HIS A 38 -3.46 -14.39 -6.62
C HIS A 38 -4.87 -14.93 -6.82
N LEU A 39 -5.79 -14.12 -7.34
CA LEU A 39 -7.13 -14.56 -7.73
C LEU A 39 -7.06 -15.51 -8.94
N GLU A 40 -6.20 -15.23 -9.94
CA GLU A 40 -5.99 -16.12 -11.09
C GLU A 40 -5.39 -17.48 -10.68
N ARG A 41 -4.44 -17.51 -9.73
CA ARG A 41 -3.91 -18.76 -9.14
C ARG A 41 -4.97 -19.58 -8.38
N ARG A 42 -6.12 -18.97 -8.08
CA ARG A 42 -7.27 -19.59 -7.42
C ARG A 42 -8.42 -19.85 -8.39
N ASP A 43 -8.08 -20.00 -9.69
CA ASP A 43 -8.98 -20.33 -10.80
C ASP A 43 -10.05 -19.26 -11.11
N HIS A 44 -9.88 -18.02 -10.65
CA HIS A 44 -10.73 -16.91 -11.08
C HIS A 44 -10.24 -16.31 -12.39
N ARG A 45 -11.16 -15.70 -13.14
CA ARG A 45 -10.83 -14.90 -14.33
C ARG A 45 -10.87 -13.43 -13.98
N THR A 46 -9.75 -12.73 -14.15
CA THR A 46 -9.68 -11.30 -13.83
C THR A 46 -9.70 -10.43 -15.08
N LEU A 47 -10.26 -9.24 -14.97
CA LEU A 47 -10.14 -8.13 -15.90
C LEU A 47 -9.69 -6.90 -15.12
N VAL A 48 -8.49 -6.39 -15.40
CA VAL A 48 -8.04 -5.12 -14.80
C VAL A 48 -8.45 -3.95 -15.70
N ILE A 49 -9.05 -2.91 -15.10
CA ILE A 49 -9.41 -1.66 -15.77
C ILE A 49 -8.68 -0.52 -15.06
N ALA A 50 -7.85 0.23 -15.80
CA ALA A 50 -7.05 1.32 -15.27
C ALA A 50 -6.77 2.41 -16.33
N PRO A 51 -6.43 3.66 -15.95
CA PRO A 51 -5.81 4.62 -16.87
C PRO A 51 -4.31 4.33 -17.02
N ALA A 52 -3.68 4.85 -18.08
CA ALA A 52 -2.23 4.82 -18.24
C ALA A 52 -1.73 6.03 -19.05
N PHE A 53 -0.48 6.47 -18.78
CA PHE A 53 0.19 7.50 -19.57
C PHE A 53 0.61 6.96 -20.94
N SER A 54 1.13 5.73 -20.96
CA SER A 54 1.64 5.01 -22.14
C SER A 54 0.90 3.68 -22.29
N PRO A 55 -0.31 3.68 -22.88
CA PRO A 55 -1.12 2.46 -23.02
C PRO A 55 -0.40 1.30 -23.74
N GLU A 56 0.49 1.61 -24.68
CA GLU A 56 1.28 0.66 -25.45
C GLU A 56 2.32 -0.10 -24.62
N ALA A 57 2.74 0.46 -23.49
CA ALA A 57 3.69 -0.16 -22.56
C ALA A 57 3.04 -1.12 -21.57
N VAL A 58 1.71 -1.23 -21.58
CA VAL A 58 0.97 -2.07 -20.63
C VAL A 58 0.77 -3.48 -21.20
N ALA A 59 1.18 -4.50 -20.42
CA ALA A 59 1.02 -5.91 -20.79
C ALA A 59 -0.43 -6.31 -21.05
N SER A 60 -0.64 -7.35 -21.85
CA SER A 60 -1.96 -7.92 -22.14
C SER A 60 -2.72 -8.33 -20.87
N GLY A 61 -4.05 -8.24 -20.90
CA GLY A 61 -4.92 -8.55 -19.73
C GLY A 61 -5.43 -7.33 -18.97
N THR A 62 -4.94 -6.12 -19.32
CA THR A 62 -5.42 -4.86 -18.74
C THR A 62 -6.12 -4.02 -19.79
N VAL A 63 -7.32 -3.56 -19.50
CA VAL A 63 -8.06 -2.62 -20.35
C VAL A 63 -7.72 -1.19 -19.92
N ILE A 64 -6.95 -0.50 -20.75
CA ILE A 64 -6.56 0.89 -20.49
C ILE A 64 -7.66 1.85 -20.93
N ILE A 65 -8.15 2.64 -20.00
CA ILE A 65 -9.22 3.61 -20.23
C ILE A 65 -8.88 4.97 -19.62
N GLY A 66 -8.70 5.95 -20.51
CA GLY A 66 -8.43 7.34 -20.17
C GLY A 66 -6.95 7.67 -20.08
N ARG A 67 -6.64 8.95 -20.28
CA ARG A 67 -5.31 9.52 -20.06
C ARG A 67 -5.27 10.17 -18.68
N PRO A 68 -4.30 9.81 -17.83
CA PRO A 68 -4.22 10.37 -16.49
C PRO A 68 -3.76 11.82 -16.52
N VAL A 69 -4.30 12.59 -15.57
CA VAL A 69 -3.79 13.91 -15.18
C VAL A 69 -3.30 13.84 -13.74
N ARG A 70 -2.28 14.61 -13.40
CA ARG A 70 -1.71 14.63 -12.06
C ARG A 70 -2.53 15.59 -11.19
N LEU A 71 -3.36 15.05 -10.29
CA LEU A 71 -4.10 15.83 -9.31
C LEU A 71 -3.41 15.80 -7.95
N HIS A 72 -3.28 16.97 -7.33
CA HIS A 72 -2.81 17.07 -5.96
C HIS A 72 -3.97 16.69 -5.02
N TYR A 73 -3.82 15.60 -4.31
CA TYR A 73 -4.82 15.13 -3.35
C TYR A 73 -4.13 14.64 -2.08
N ASN A 74 -4.60 15.13 -0.93
CA ASN A 74 -4.16 14.69 0.39
C ASN A 74 -2.64 14.76 0.63
N GLY A 75 -1.97 15.78 0.02
CA GLY A 75 -0.52 15.99 0.11
C GLY A 75 0.30 15.03 -0.77
N SER A 76 -0.33 14.37 -1.74
CA SER A 76 0.31 13.53 -2.76
C SER A 76 -0.16 13.92 -4.14
N VAL A 77 0.58 13.50 -5.16
CA VAL A 77 0.17 13.61 -6.55
C VAL A 77 -0.47 12.29 -6.96
N ALA A 78 -1.76 12.33 -7.29
CA ALA A 78 -2.52 11.17 -7.76
C ALA A 78 -2.71 11.25 -9.29
N PRO A 79 -2.18 10.31 -10.09
CA PRO A 79 -2.39 10.26 -11.53
C PRO A 79 -3.74 9.61 -11.85
N VAL A 80 -4.82 10.39 -11.92
CA VAL A 80 -6.20 9.94 -12.17
C VAL A 80 -6.71 10.41 -13.52
N SER A 81 -7.72 9.73 -14.09
CA SER A 81 -8.36 10.11 -15.35
C SER A 81 -9.81 10.54 -15.12
N PRO A 82 -10.07 11.86 -15.00
CA PRO A 82 -11.42 12.38 -14.73
C PRO A 82 -12.30 12.53 -15.98
N ASP A 83 -11.88 11.99 -17.15
CA ASP A 83 -12.63 12.10 -18.40
C ASP A 83 -13.97 11.33 -18.34
N PRO A 84 -15.15 12.01 -18.43
CA PRO A 84 -16.44 11.33 -18.43
C PRO A 84 -16.67 10.38 -19.61
N ARG A 85 -15.96 10.55 -20.74
CA ARG A 85 -16.02 9.65 -21.89
C ARG A 85 -15.52 8.27 -21.55
N ALA A 86 -14.67 8.14 -20.51
CA ALA A 86 -14.24 6.86 -19.97
C ALA A 86 -15.41 5.99 -19.50
N ALA A 87 -16.50 6.60 -19.00
CA ALA A 87 -17.67 5.86 -18.50
C ALA A 87 -18.30 4.94 -19.56
N ARG A 88 -18.39 5.40 -20.83
CA ARG A 88 -18.92 4.57 -21.95
C ARG A 88 -17.99 3.40 -22.26
N ARG A 89 -16.69 3.61 -22.27
CA ARG A 89 -15.70 2.57 -22.53
C ARG A 89 -15.64 1.55 -21.40
N ILE A 90 -15.71 1.99 -20.14
CA ILE A 90 -15.80 1.12 -18.96
C ILE A 90 -17.08 0.28 -19.03
N SER A 91 -18.23 0.89 -19.33
CA SER A 91 -19.49 0.17 -19.48
C SER A 91 -19.44 -0.89 -20.59
N ALA A 92 -18.77 -0.58 -21.71
CA ALA A 92 -18.58 -1.54 -22.80
C ALA A 92 -17.66 -2.71 -22.37
N ALA A 93 -16.54 -2.43 -21.68
CA ALA A 93 -15.62 -3.44 -21.17
C ALA A 93 -16.30 -4.36 -20.14
N LEU A 94 -17.07 -3.79 -19.21
CA LEU A 94 -17.82 -4.56 -18.21
C LEU A 94 -18.90 -5.42 -18.87
N ARG A 95 -19.63 -4.91 -19.87
CA ARG A 95 -20.62 -5.73 -20.61
C ARG A 95 -19.97 -6.88 -21.36
N SER A 96 -18.86 -6.64 -22.04
CA SER A 96 -18.13 -7.67 -22.80
C SER A 96 -17.55 -8.74 -21.89
N PHE A 97 -16.96 -8.33 -20.76
CA PHE A 97 -16.39 -9.25 -19.78
C PHE A 97 -17.49 -9.96 -18.97
N ALA A 98 -18.65 -9.36 -18.77
CA ALA A 98 -19.78 -9.87 -17.95
C ALA A 98 -19.30 -10.39 -16.58
N PRO A 99 -18.77 -9.53 -15.70
CA PRO A 99 -18.24 -9.94 -14.40
C PRO A 99 -19.36 -10.40 -13.45
N ASP A 100 -19.02 -11.36 -12.57
CA ASP A 100 -19.87 -11.75 -11.43
C ASP A 100 -19.82 -10.71 -10.31
N VAL A 101 -18.67 -10.00 -10.21
CA VAL A 101 -18.43 -8.92 -9.23
C VAL A 101 -17.47 -7.88 -9.82
N VAL A 102 -17.69 -6.62 -9.47
CA VAL A 102 -16.76 -5.51 -9.78
C VAL A 102 -16.12 -5.04 -8.48
N HIS A 103 -14.81 -5.08 -8.40
CA HIS A 103 -14.05 -4.57 -7.26
C HIS A 103 -13.36 -3.26 -7.62
N VAL A 104 -13.79 -2.17 -7.01
CA VAL A 104 -13.22 -0.84 -7.24
C VAL A 104 -12.32 -0.43 -6.08
N HIS A 105 -11.13 0.07 -6.40
CA HIS A 105 -10.22 0.64 -5.42
C HIS A 105 -10.37 2.17 -5.40
N GLU A 106 -10.40 2.78 -4.20
CA GLU A 106 -10.69 4.20 -4.00
C GLU A 106 -11.97 4.65 -4.73
N PRO A 107 -13.16 4.17 -4.31
CA PRO A 107 -14.43 4.41 -5.01
C PRO A 107 -14.77 5.88 -5.25
N PHE A 108 -14.25 6.78 -4.41
CA PHE A 108 -14.50 8.23 -4.50
C PHE A 108 -13.50 8.98 -5.39
N ALA A 109 -12.47 8.30 -5.90
CA ALA A 109 -11.54 8.93 -6.83
C ALA A 109 -12.27 9.28 -8.13
N PRO A 110 -12.19 10.55 -8.61
CA PRO A 110 -12.81 10.99 -9.85
C PRO A 110 -12.07 10.41 -11.06
N SER A 111 -12.21 9.11 -11.28
CA SER A 111 -11.46 8.30 -12.24
C SER A 111 -12.28 7.04 -12.60
N THR A 112 -11.58 6.05 -13.16
CA THR A 112 -12.14 4.74 -13.55
C THR A 112 -13.01 4.11 -12.46
N SER A 113 -12.61 4.21 -11.17
CA SER A 113 -13.36 3.61 -10.05
C SER A 113 -14.74 4.22 -9.88
N LEU A 114 -14.87 5.55 -9.93
CA LEU A 114 -16.16 6.24 -9.87
C LEU A 114 -17.08 5.80 -11.01
N TYR A 115 -16.54 5.81 -12.24
CA TYR A 115 -17.30 5.45 -13.42
C TYR A 115 -17.70 3.98 -13.45
N ALA A 116 -16.81 3.07 -13.01
CA ALA A 116 -17.11 1.65 -12.92
C ALA A 116 -18.20 1.36 -11.88
N THR A 117 -18.17 2.04 -10.72
CA THR A 117 -19.20 1.92 -9.69
C THR A 117 -20.58 2.30 -10.23
N LEU A 118 -20.67 3.39 -11.01
CA LEU A 118 -21.92 3.85 -11.59
C LEU A 118 -22.39 3.01 -12.78
N ALA A 119 -21.45 2.48 -13.57
CA ALA A 119 -21.76 1.71 -14.79
C ALA A 119 -22.00 0.22 -14.51
N SER A 120 -21.64 -0.30 -13.35
CA SER A 120 -21.76 -1.72 -13.03
C SER A 120 -23.21 -2.17 -12.90
N ARG A 121 -23.52 -3.31 -13.52
CA ARG A 121 -24.76 -4.09 -13.29
C ARG A 121 -24.53 -5.26 -12.34
N ALA A 122 -23.28 -5.70 -12.19
CA ALA A 122 -22.87 -6.68 -11.20
C ALA A 122 -22.72 -6.02 -9.82
N PRO A 123 -22.78 -6.79 -8.73
CA PRO A 123 -22.45 -6.33 -7.38
C PRO A 123 -21.08 -5.65 -7.31
N VAL A 124 -20.96 -4.62 -6.46
CA VAL A 124 -19.75 -3.80 -6.35
C VAL A 124 -19.15 -3.90 -4.96
N VAL A 125 -17.88 -4.31 -4.92
CA VAL A 125 -17.03 -4.23 -3.73
C VAL A 125 -16.15 -3.00 -3.85
N GLY A 126 -16.05 -2.19 -2.80
CA GLY A 126 -15.21 -1.00 -2.78
C GLY A 126 -14.14 -1.07 -1.70
N THR A 127 -12.86 -0.93 -2.06
CA THR A 127 -11.75 -0.86 -1.10
C THR A 127 -11.20 0.55 -0.97
N PHE A 128 -11.11 1.04 0.27
CA PHE A 128 -10.56 2.33 0.66
C PHE A 128 -9.12 2.16 1.15
N HIS A 129 -8.19 2.87 0.52
CA HIS A 129 -6.76 2.83 0.84
C HIS A 129 -6.27 4.10 1.55
N ALA A 130 -6.99 5.22 1.40
CA ALA A 130 -6.55 6.51 1.93
C ALA A 130 -6.86 6.67 3.42
N TYR A 131 -5.97 7.38 4.11
CA TYR A 131 -6.18 7.89 5.46
C TYR A 131 -5.85 9.38 5.53
N ALA A 132 -6.68 10.12 6.23
CA ALA A 132 -6.40 11.48 6.69
C ALA A 132 -7.11 11.72 8.02
N ALA A 133 -6.58 12.59 8.86
CA ALA A 133 -7.23 12.95 10.11
C ALA A 133 -8.61 13.59 9.87
N ARG A 134 -8.69 14.49 8.88
CA ARG A 134 -9.93 15.12 8.39
C ARG A 134 -9.78 15.50 6.92
N SER A 135 -10.90 15.59 6.18
CA SER A 135 -10.95 16.12 4.81
C SER A 135 -12.14 17.04 4.63
N ARG A 136 -11.88 18.33 4.44
CA ARG A 136 -12.94 19.33 4.14
C ARG A 136 -13.63 19.01 2.82
N ALA A 137 -12.87 18.58 1.82
CA ALA A 137 -13.41 18.19 0.52
C ALA A 137 -14.37 17.00 0.64
N LEU A 138 -13.99 15.97 1.39
CA LEU A 138 -14.84 14.81 1.60
C LEU A 138 -16.11 15.17 2.40
N ALA A 139 -16.00 16.06 3.39
CA ALA A 139 -17.17 16.56 4.12
C ALA A 139 -18.14 17.31 3.20
N ALA A 140 -17.65 18.24 2.38
CA ALA A 140 -18.47 19.03 1.45
C ALA A 140 -19.11 18.16 0.36
N LEU A 141 -18.38 17.16 -0.15
CA LEU A 141 -18.87 16.28 -1.23
C LEU A 141 -19.68 15.09 -0.71
N SER A 142 -19.73 14.86 0.60
CA SER A 142 -20.38 13.67 1.19
C SER A 142 -21.84 13.47 0.78
N PRO A 143 -22.69 14.50 0.57
CA PRO A 143 -24.06 14.30 0.09
C PRO A 143 -24.10 13.63 -1.30
N ILE A 144 -23.23 14.07 -2.22
CA ILE A 144 -23.13 13.52 -3.58
C ILE A 144 -22.47 12.13 -3.54
N LEU A 145 -21.37 11.99 -2.80
CA LEU A 145 -20.63 10.72 -2.68
C LEU A 145 -21.44 9.62 -1.96
N ARG A 146 -22.53 9.99 -1.26
CA ARG A 146 -23.47 9.03 -0.69
C ARG A 146 -24.13 8.16 -1.75
N LEU A 147 -24.30 8.67 -2.97
CA LEU A 147 -24.80 7.86 -4.10
C LEU A 147 -23.83 6.72 -4.43
N ILE A 148 -22.52 7.03 -4.46
CA ILE A 148 -21.48 6.02 -4.70
C ILE A 148 -21.39 5.06 -3.52
N TRP A 149 -21.39 5.58 -2.28
CA TRP A 149 -21.38 4.77 -1.06
C TRP A 149 -22.51 3.72 -1.03
N ASN A 150 -23.73 4.13 -1.41
CA ASN A 150 -24.90 3.26 -1.42
C ASN A 150 -24.89 2.24 -2.57
N ARG A 151 -24.05 2.44 -3.61
CA ARG A 151 -23.86 1.48 -4.70
C ARG A 151 -22.86 0.38 -4.36
N LEU A 152 -22.10 0.53 -3.26
CA LEU A 152 -21.17 -0.49 -2.80
C LEU A 152 -21.94 -1.53 -1.96
N ASP A 153 -22.04 -2.77 -2.45
CA ASP A 153 -22.66 -3.88 -1.75
C ASP A 153 -21.84 -4.32 -0.54
N VAL A 154 -20.49 -4.34 -0.70
CA VAL A 154 -19.54 -4.56 0.39
C VAL A 154 -18.45 -3.47 0.37
N ARG A 155 -18.09 -3.01 1.55
CA ARG A 155 -17.09 -1.95 1.75
C ARG A 155 -15.92 -2.50 2.54
N LEU A 156 -14.73 -2.39 1.95
CA LEU A 156 -13.47 -2.82 2.54
C LEU A 156 -12.58 -1.60 2.81
N ALA A 157 -11.72 -1.71 3.79
CA ALA A 157 -10.64 -0.77 4.03
C ALA A 157 -9.36 -1.53 4.37
N VAL A 158 -8.21 -1.03 3.94
CA VAL A 158 -6.92 -1.71 4.15
C VAL A 158 -6.41 -1.64 5.59
N SER A 159 -7.08 -0.85 6.45
CA SER A 159 -6.72 -0.69 7.87
C SER A 159 -7.89 -0.10 8.66
N ARG A 160 -7.82 -0.19 9.98
CA ARG A 160 -8.75 0.52 10.86
C ARG A 160 -8.63 2.03 10.70
N ALA A 161 -7.42 2.53 10.43
CA ALA A 161 -7.19 3.94 10.13
C ALA A 161 -7.98 4.38 8.89
N ALA A 162 -7.89 3.65 7.77
CA ALA A 162 -8.66 3.92 6.56
C ALA A 162 -10.18 3.76 6.80
N ALA A 163 -10.60 2.70 7.50
CA ALA A 163 -12.00 2.49 7.87
C ALA A 163 -12.55 3.65 8.73
N SER A 164 -11.81 4.07 9.76
CA SER A 164 -12.22 5.18 10.62
C SER A 164 -12.29 6.51 9.88
N PHE A 165 -11.42 6.74 8.90
CA PHE A 165 -11.45 7.94 8.08
C PHE A 165 -12.75 8.04 7.27
N VAL A 166 -13.13 6.99 6.54
CA VAL A 166 -14.33 7.00 5.70
C VAL A 166 -15.60 6.98 6.55
N SER A 167 -15.62 6.25 7.67
CA SER A 167 -16.77 6.13 8.58
C SER A 167 -17.12 7.42 9.32
N ARG A 168 -16.25 8.44 9.31
CA ARG A 168 -16.58 9.80 9.80
C ARG A 168 -17.63 10.51 8.95
N TYR A 169 -17.71 10.17 7.67
CA TYR A 169 -18.55 10.85 6.69
C TYR A 169 -19.72 9.99 6.22
N PHE A 170 -19.59 8.67 6.31
CA PHE A 170 -20.58 7.73 5.81
C PHE A 170 -20.93 6.67 6.87
N ARG A 171 -22.23 6.41 7.04
CA ARG A 171 -22.73 5.36 7.93
C ARG A 171 -22.76 4.02 7.22
N GLY A 172 -22.47 2.94 7.95
CA GLY A 172 -22.52 1.56 7.46
C GLY A 172 -21.27 0.77 7.81
N ALA A 173 -21.35 -0.54 7.69
CA ALA A 173 -20.23 -1.42 7.99
C ALA A 173 -19.11 -1.27 6.96
N VAL A 174 -17.86 -1.22 7.44
CA VAL A 174 -16.63 -1.28 6.65
C VAL A 174 -15.80 -2.40 7.24
N ARG A 175 -15.53 -3.45 6.46
CA ARG A 175 -14.70 -4.58 6.86
C ARG A 175 -13.24 -4.23 6.62
N VAL A 176 -12.37 -4.52 7.57
CA VAL A 176 -10.92 -4.34 7.40
C VAL A 176 -10.33 -5.60 6.78
N VAL A 177 -9.72 -5.43 5.60
CA VAL A 177 -8.93 -6.45 4.90
C VAL A 177 -7.59 -5.80 4.55
N PRO A 178 -6.47 -6.24 5.16
CA PRO A 178 -5.19 -5.58 5.00
C PRO A 178 -4.63 -5.72 3.58
N ASN A 179 -3.58 -4.95 3.28
CA ASN A 179 -2.80 -5.21 2.07
C ASN A 179 -2.03 -6.53 2.21
N GLY A 180 -1.97 -7.29 1.12
CA GLY A 180 -1.13 -8.48 1.03
C GLY A 180 0.32 -8.13 0.72
N VAL A 181 1.23 -8.99 1.18
CA VAL A 181 2.66 -8.95 0.87
C VAL A 181 3.13 -10.35 0.45
N ASP A 182 4.03 -10.42 -0.51
CA ASP A 182 4.70 -11.67 -0.88
C ASP A 182 5.81 -11.96 0.13
N VAL A 183 5.43 -12.60 1.23
CA VAL A 183 6.34 -12.90 2.35
C VAL A 183 7.50 -13.79 1.91
N GLU A 184 7.28 -14.72 0.98
CA GLU A 184 8.33 -15.61 0.50
C GLU A 184 9.38 -14.88 -0.33
N LEU A 185 8.95 -13.91 -1.15
CA LEU A 185 9.83 -13.07 -1.96
C LEU A 185 10.85 -12.33 -1.08
N PHE A 186 10.39 -11.76 0.05
CA PHE A 186 11.26 -11.01 0.97
C PHE A 186 12.06 -11.91 1.90
N SER A 187 11.47 -13.00 2.41
CA SER A 187 12.13 -13.87 3.40
C SER A 187 13.25 -14.76 2.82
N ARG A 188 13.22 -15.01 1.50
CA ARG A 188 14.18 -15.89 0.82
C ARG A 188 15.16 -15.14 -0.08
N ALA A 189 15.12 -13.81 -0.09
CA ALA A 189 15.99 -13.00 -0.93
C ALA A 189 17.46 -13.15 -0.53
N GLN A 190 18.32 -13.20 -1.53
CA GLN A 190 19.76 -13.09 -1.33
C GLN A 190 20.13 -11.61 -1.17
N ALA A 191 21.07 -11.33 -0.29
CA ALA A 191 21.53 -9.98 -0.02
C ALA A 191 22.15 -9.31 -1.26
N ALA A 192 21.77 -8.05 -1.50
CA ALA A 192 22.40 -7.22 -2.52
C ALA A 192 23.88 -6.95 -2.15
N SER A 193 24.73 -6.80 -3.16
CA SER A 193 26.10 -6.34 -2.95
C SER A 193 26.09 -4.84 -2.62
N LEU A 194 26.45 -4.50 -1.40
CA LEU A 194 26.62 -3.13 -0.90
C LEU A 194 28.08 -2.90 -0.49
N PRO A 195 28.54 -1.64 -0.40
CA PRO A 195 29.81 -1.34 0.23
C PRO A 195 29.89 -1.91 1.65
N PRO A 196 31.12 -2.22 2.16
CA PRO A 196 31.29 -2.66 3.54
C PRO A 196 30.71 -1.66 4.54
N GLY A 197 29.94 -2.15 5.52
CA GLY A 197 29.33 -1.32 6.54
C GLY A 197 28.02 -1.90 7.08
N ARG A 198 27.31 -1.11 7.88
CA ARG A 198 26.03 -1.45 8.54
C ARG A 198 24.88 -0.71 7.86
N PRO A 199 24.13 -1.34 6.94
CA PRO A 199 23.13 -0.64 6.15
C PRO A 199 21.84 -0.39 6.92
N LEU A 200 21.42 0.87 7.01
CA LEU A 200 20.06 1.28 7.35
C LEU A 200 19.28 1.42 6.04
N LEU A 201 18.14 0.75 5.91
CA LEU A 201 17.34 0.78 4.69
C LEU A 201 16.12 1.71 4.83
N PHE A 202 15.99 2.64 3.90
CA PHE A 202 14.80 3.47 3.68
C PHE A 202 14.20 3.16 2.31
N VAL A 203 12.93 2.73 2.27
CA VAL A 203 12.22 2.44 1.02
C VAL A 203 10.95 3.28 0.96
N ASN A 204 10.98 4.37 0.21
CA ASN A 204 9.79 5.19 -0.06
C ASN A 204 10.07 6.28 -1.10
N ARG A 205 8.99 6.96 -1.54
CA ARG A 205 9.17 8.23 -2.29
C ARG A 205 9.82 9.27 -1.38
N LEU A 206 10.72 10.07 -1.95
CA LEU A 206 11.41 11.13 -1.23
C LEU A 206 10.54 12.40 -1.22
N ASP A 207 9.44 12.34 -0.48
CA ASP A 207 8.54 13.46 -0.21
C ASP A 207 8.40 13.70 1.32
N SER A 208 7.99 14.91 1.72
CA SER A 208 7.94 15.33 3.12
C SER A 208 7.07 14.44 4.02
N ARG A 209 6.05 13.78 3.45
CA ARG A 209 5.17 12.88 4.21
C ARG A 209 5.85 11.57 4.57
N LYS A 210 6.83 11.14 3.77
CA LYS A 210 7.54 9.88 3.97
C LYS A 210 8.71 10.03 4.94
N GLY A 211 9.04 11.28 5.32
CA GLY A 211 9.98 11.58 6.38
C GLY A 211 11.44 11.38 5.99
N PHE A 212 11.78 11.53 4.70
CA PHE A 212 13.17 11.39 4.27
C PHE A 212 14.08 12.42 4.96
N ARG A 213 13.59 13.66 5.18
CA ARG A 213 14.28 14.65 6.01
C ARG A 213 14.61 14.12 7.40
N VAL A 214 13.63 13.54 8.10
CA VAL A 214 13.82 12.98 9.45
C VAL A 214 14.83 11.83 9.42
N ALA A 215 14.80 11.01 8.35
CA ALA A 215 15.76 9.93 8.17
C ALA A 215 17.21 10.46 8.00
N THR A 216 17.39 11.50 7.18
CA THR A 216 18.72 12.09 6.95
C THR A 216 19.26 12.80 8.18
N GLU A 217 18.42 13.55 8.91
CA GLU A 217 18.80 14.19 10.17
C GLU A 217 19.16 13.16 11.26
N ALA A 218 18.38 12.08 11.40
CA ALA A 218 18.71 11.00 12.35
C ALA A 218 20.00 10.27 11.97
N PHE A 219 20.22 10.04 10.67
CA PHE A 219 21.47 9.44 10.18
C PHE A 219 22.69 10.33 10.48
N GLU A 220 22.58 11.64 10.30
CA GLU A 220 23.64 12.60 10.63
C GLU A 220 23.98 12.56 12.13
N LEU A 221 22.97 12.50 13.02
CA LEU A 221 23.17 12.39 14.47
C LEU A 221 23.93 11.12 14.87
N LEU A 222 23.73 10.01 14.13
CA LEU A 222 24.39 8.72 14.39
C LEU A 222 25.79 8.63 13.78
N ALA A 223 26.07 9.42 12.77
CA ALA A 223 27.26 9.28 11.91
C ALA A 223 28.58 9.37 12.64
N GLY A 224 28.66 10.14 13.72
CA GLY A 224 29.87 10.26 14.54
C GLY A 224 30.11 9.06 15.45
N ARG A 225 29.06 8.44 15.95
CA ARG A 225 29.12 7.27 16.84
C ARG A 225 29.34 5.95 16.08
N TYR A 226 28.80 5.86 14.87
CA TYR A 226 28.88 4.66 14.02
C TYR A 226 29.51 5.02 12.66
N PRO A 227 30.85 4.99 12.57
CA PRO A 227 31.57 5.42 11.35
C PRO A 227 31.36 4.49 10.15
N ASP A 228 30.94 3.25 10.36
CA ASP A 228 30.64 2.23 9.36
C ASP A 228 29.16 2.17 8.96
N LEU A 229 28.32 3.07 9.53
CA LEU A 229 26.89 3.12 9.21
C LEU A 229 26.67 3.66 7.79
N LEU A 230 25.79 2.98 7.03
CA LEU A 230 25.37 3.37 5.68
C LEU A 230 23.87 3.68 5.69
N LEU A 231 23.42 4.67 4.91
CA LEU A 231 22.01 4.91 4.63
C LEU A 231 21.72 4.52 3.18
N VAL A 232 21.03 3.39 3.00
CA VAL A 232 20.61 2.89 1.69
C VAL A 232 19.19 3.35 1.42
N VAL A 233 18.99 4.08 0.32
CA VAL A 233 17.72 4.76 -0.01
C VAL A 233 17.19 4.23 -1.33
N ALA A 234 16.13 3.44 -1.28
CA ALA A 234 15.38 3.01 -2.46
C ALA A 234 14.14 3.91 -2.64
N GLY A 235 14.24 4.86 -3.55
CA GLY A 235 13.23 5.83 -3.84
C GLY A 235 13.75 7.09 -4.52
N ASP A 236 12.82 7.88 -5.04
CA ASP A 236 13.13 9.16 -5.67
C ASP A 236 12.06 10.21 -5.32
N GLY A 237 12.38 11.48 -5.48
CA GLY A 237 11.47 12.59 -5.20
C GLY A 237 12.20 13.90 -4.90
N ALA A 238 11.40 14.93 -4.60
CA ALA A 238 11.92 16.29 -4.41
C ALA A 238 12.93 16.40 -3.26
N GLU A 239 12.77 15.60 -2.20
CA GLU A 239 13.69 15.65 -1.04
C GLU A 239 15.04 14.95 -1.28
N ARG A 240 15.28 14.34 -2.45
CA ARG A 240 16.61 13.83 -2.84
C ARG A 240 17.70 14.90 -2.69
N ALA A 241 17.36 16.15 -2.94
CA ALA A 241 18.28 17.28 -2.82
C ALA A 241 18.81 17.50 -1.39
N LEU A 242 18.15 17.00 -0.34
CA LEU A 242 18.59 17.12 1.04
C LEU A 242 19.96 16.48 1.28
N VAL A 243 20.28 15.41 0.55
CA VAL A 243 21.56 14.71 0.66
C VAL A 243 22.74 15.63 0.28
N ALA A 244 22.53 16.58 -0.63
CA ALA A 244 23.58 17.53 -1.03
C ALA A 244 23.99 18.48 0.12
N GLY A 245 23.10 18.73 1.08
CA GLY A 245 23.34 19.58 2.25
C GLY A 245 24.03 18.88 3.43
N LEU A 246 24.21 17.55 3.37
CA LEU A 246 24.90 16.82 4.43
C LEU A 246 26.42 17.09 4.41
N PRO A 247 27.09 17.02 5.58
CA PRO A 247 28.57 17.05 5.65
C PRO A 247 29.20 15.96 4.76
N ASP A 248 30.34 16.23 4.12
CA ASP A 248 30.92 15.31 3.14
C ASP A 248 31.18 13.91 3.70
N GLY A 249 31.65 13.79 4.94
CA GLY A 249 31.87 12.49 5.61
C GLY A 249 30.56 11.71 5.90
N VAL A 250 29.43 12.39 5.98
CA VAL A 250 28.08 11.76 6.12
C VAL A 250 27.51 11.45 4.76
N LYS A 251 27.59 12.40 3.84
CA LYS A 251 27.08 12.28 2.48
C LYS A 251 27.69 11.10 1.71
N SER A 252 28.98 10.83 1.88
CA SER A 252 29.68 9.71 1.23
C SER A 252 29.14 8.33 1.65
N ARG A 253 28.39 8.27 2.74
CA ARG A 253 27.78 7.05 3.29
C ARG A 253 26.28 6.93 2.96
N VAL A 254 25.71 7.83 2.16
CA VAL A 254 24.33 7.75 1.66
C VAL A 254 24.32 7.17 0.26
N ILE A 255 23.67 6.03 0.09
CA ILE A 255 23.56 5.30 -1.18
C ILE A 255 22.16 5.53 -1.74
N LEU A 256 22.06 6.37 -2.78
CA LEU A 256 20.79 6.69 -3.45
C LEU A 256 20.60 5.75 -4.64
N LEU A 257 19.76 4.72 -4.48
CA LEU A 257 19.43 3.75 -5.54
C LEU A 257 18.48 4.31 -6.61
N GLY A 258 17.80 5.43 -6.31
CA GLY A 258 16.73 5.93 -7.17
C GLY A 258 15.45 5.09 -7.05
N SER A 259 14.58 5.18 -8.06
CA SER A 259 13.34 4.39 -8.09
C SER A 259 13.66 2.93 -8.43
N VAL A 260 13.48 2.04 -7.48
CA VAL A 260 13.71 0.59 -7.62
C VAL A 260 12.36 -0.09 -7.86
N PRO A 261 12.22 -0.97 -8.88
CA PRO A 261 11.04 -1.81 -9.07
C PRO A 261 10.75 -2.66 -7.83
N HIS A 262 9.46 -2.90 -7.53
CA HIS A 262 9.07 -3.61 -6.31
C HIS A 262 9.70 -5.02 -6.20
N GLU A 263 9.80 -5.73 -7.31
CA GLU A 263 10.39 -7.06 -7.42
C GLU A 263 11.91 -7.09 -7.24
N GLU A 264 12.57 -5.94 -7.31
CA GLU A 264 14.01 -5.77 -7.11
C GLU A 264 14.37 -5.25 -5.70
N LEU A 265 13.36 -4.96 -4.86
CA LEU A 265 13.58 -4.50 -3.48
C LEU A 265 14.07 -5.57 -2.51
N PRO A 266 13.65 -6.86 -2.61
CA PRO A 266 14.00 -7.86 -1.61
C PRO A 266 15.50 -8.04 -1.33
N PRO A 267 16.41 -7.99 -2.32
CA PRO A 267 17.84 -8.07 -2.06
C PRO A 267 18.38 -6.98 -1.14
N TYR A 268 17.83 -5.76 -1.23
CA TYR A 268 18.23 -4.65 -0.35
C TYR A 268 17.71 -4.83 1.07
N HIS A 269 16.52 -5.42 1.23
CA HIS A 269 16.02 -5.82 2.55
C HIS A 269 16.90 -6.89 3.17
N ALA A 270 17.32 -7.90 2.38
CA ALA A 270 18.20 -8.96 2.87
C ALA A 270 19.62 -8.47 3.23
N ALA A 271 20.07 -7.37 2.60
CA ALA A 271 21.38 -6.77 2.88
C ALA A 271 21.37 -5.80 4.07
N ALA A 272 20.20 -5.31 4.48
CA ALA A 272 20.08 -4.30 5.51
C ALA A 272 20.18 -4.88 6.92
N GLU A 273 20.66 -4.05 7.87
CA GLU A 273 20.68 -4.37 9.29
C GLU A 273 19.39 -3.90 9.99
N LEU A 274 18.93 -2.68 9.70
CA LEU A 274 17.70 -2.10 10.24
C LEU A 274 16.89 -1.44 9.11
N PHE A 275 15.58 -1.41 9.32
CA PHE A 275 14.65 -0.69 8.45
C PHE A 275 14.08 0.54 9.15
N LEU A 276 14.05 1.69 8.47
CA LEU A 276 13.50 2.91 9.03
C LEU A 276 12.35 3.46 8.17
N ALA A 277 11.26 3.84 8.83
CA ALA A 277 10.07 4.40 8.19
C ALA A 277 9.52 5.60 8.99
N PRO A 278 10.20 6.76 8.96
CA PRO A 278 9.85 7.92 9.77
C PRO A 278 8.80 8.82 9.11
N ALA A 279 7.72 8.24 8.54
CA ALA A 279 6.66 9.00 7.92
C ALA A 279 6.04 10.01 8.88
N THR A 280 5.77 11.23 8.40
CA THR A 280 5.25 12.33 9.23
C THR A 280 3.74 12.23 9.48
N GLY A 281 3.02 11.34 8.75
CA GLY A 281 1.59 11.10 8.91
C GLY A 281 0.90 10.70 7.61
N ARG A 282 -0.43 10.59 7.65
CA ARG A 282 -1.30 10.27 6.52
C ARG A 282 -1.01 8.92 5.85
N GLU A 283 -0.33 8.03 6.55
CA GLU A 283 -0.17 6.65 6.13
C GLU A 283 -1.37 5.83 6.62
N SER A 284 -1.93 5.06 5.72
CA SER A 284 -3.09 4.23 6.04
C SER A 284 -2.72 2.85 6.55
N PHE A 285 -1.56 2.30 6.13
CA PHE A 285 -1.17 0.93 6.45
C PHE A 285 0.35 0.80 6.64
N GLY A 286 1.15 1.04 5.62
CA GLY A 286 2.60 0.86 5.66
C GLY A 286 3.03 -0.50 5.12
N ILE A 287 2.78 -0.77 3.83
CA ILE A 287 3.20 -2.01 3.16
C ILE A 287 4.70 -2.26 3.37
N VAL A 288 5.52 -1.23 3.26
CA VAL A 288 6.99 -1.32 3.41
C VAL A 288 7.43 -1.85 4.79
N LEU A 289 6.62 -1.65 5.84
CA LEU A 289 6.89 -2.23 7.16
C LEU A 289 6.69 -3.74 7.15
N VAL A 290 5.63 -4.21 6.48
CA VAL A 290 5.37 -5.66 6.35
C VAL A 290 6.44 -6.32 5.50
N GLU A 291 6.91 -5.67 4.44
CA GLU A 291 8.02 -6.13 3.60
C GLU A 291 9.31 -6.28 4.42
N ALA A 292 9.66 -5.26 5.22
CA ALA A 292 10.81 -5.30 6.12
C ALA A 292 10.68 -6.42 7.18
N MET A 293 9.49 -6.55 7.79
CA MET A 293 9.19 -7.61 8.75
C MET A 293 9.27 -9.00 8.09
N ALA A 294 8.80 -9.18 6.85
CA ALA A 294 8.91 -10.42 6.11
C ALA A 294 10.37 -10.81 5.85
N ALA A 295 11.24 -9.83 5.58
CA ALA A 295 12.68 -10.04 5.50
C ALA A 295 13.33 -10.36 6.87
N GLY A 296 12.61 -10.14 7.98
CA GLY A 296 13.11 -10.32 9.35
C GLY A 296 13.91 -9.12 9.85
N LEU A 297 13.78 -7.95 9.22
CA LEU A 297 14.46 -6.75 9.67
C LEU A 297 13.79 -6.17 10.92
N PRO A 298 14.57 -5.78 11.94
CA PRO A 298 14.07 -4.90 12.99
C PRO A 298 13.65 -3.54 12.40
N VAL A 299 12.46 -3.08 12.79
CA VAL A 299 11.85 -1.87 12.22
C VAL A 299 11.86 -0.74 13.23
N VAL A 300 12.28 0.46 12.83
CA VAL A 300 12.04 1.70 13.58
C VAL A 300 11.12 2.59 12.74
N ALA A 301 9.94 2.92 13.25
CA ALA A 301 8.92 3.63 12.50
C ALA A 301 8.24 4.72 13.32
N SER A 302 7.58 5.67 12.66
CA SER A 302 6.80 6.69 13.34
C SER A 302 5.55 6.11 14.01
N HIS A 303 5.23 6.59 15.21
CA HIS A 303 4.04 6.25 15.99
C HIS A 303 2.78 6.92 15.41
N ILE A 304 2.39 6.54 14.20
CA ILE A 304 1.22 7.06 13.48
C ILE A 304 0.13 5.99 13.30
N PRO A 305 -1.15 6.37 13.13
CA PRO A 305 -2.27 5.43 13.14
C PRO A 305 -2.12 4.21 12.23
N GLY A 306 -1.68 4.39 10.97
CA GLY A 306 -1.51 3.26 10.05
C GLY A 306 -0.38 2.32 10.46
N TYR A 307 0.72 2.84 10.97
CA TYR A 307 1.88 2.05 11.35
C TYR A 307 1.68 1.23 12.62
N ARG A 308 0.96 1.80 13.61
CA ARG A 308 0.60 1.10 14.86
C ARG A 308 -0.28 -0.15 14.66
N GLU A 309 -0.94 -0.24 13.52
CA GLU A 309 -1.74 -1.44 13.20
C GLU A 309 -0.85 -2.59 12.71
N VAL A 310 0.28 -2.25 12.09
CA VAL A 310 1.24 -3.19 11.52
C VAL A 310 2.28 -3.59 12.55
N VAL A 311 2.90 -2.61 13.20
CA VAL A 311 3.98 -2.78 14.19
C VAL A 311 3.45 -2.44 15.58
N ARG A 312 3.55 -3.36 16.53
CA ARG A 312 3.37 -3.10 17.96
C ARG A 312 4.72 -2.68 18.52
N ASP A 313 4.70 -1.56 19.23
CA ASP A 313 5.89 -1.02 19.87
C ASP A 313 6.52 -2.02 20.85
N GLU A 314 7.85 -2.12 20.86
CA GLU A 314 8.64 -3.05 21.68
C GLU A 314 8.37 -4.56 21.40
N VAL A 315 7.60 -4.89 20.33
CA VAL A 315 7.26 -6.29 19.99
C VAL A 315 7.77 -6.67 18.61
N GLU A 316 7.39 -5.95 17.55
CA GLU A 316 7.87 -6.18 16.20
C GLU A 316 8.81 -5.08 15.70
N GLY A 317 9.00 -4.01 16.48
CA GLY A 317 9.84 -2.88 16.17
C GLY A 317 9.72 -1.80 17.22
N LEU A 318 10.36 -0.67 17.00
CA LEU A 318 10.28 0.51 17.87
C LEU A 318 9.48 1.61 17.17
N LEU A 319 8.54 2.22 17.91
CA LEU A 319 7.73 3.32 17.42
C LEU A 319 8.14 4.64 18.10
N VAL A 320 8.51 5.63 17.29
CA VAL A 320 8.97 6.94 17.76
C VAL A 320 7.99 8.05 17.37
N PRO A 321 7.96 9.19 18.07
CA PRO A 321 7.14 10.32 17.64
C PRO A 321 7.44 10.71 16.17
N PRO A 322 6.42 11.05 15.38
CA PRO A 322 6.66 11.55 14.02
C PRO A 322 7.39 12.91 14.07
N GLU A 323 8.19 13.19 13.03
CA GLU A 323 8.98 14.43 12.89
C GLU A 323 10.04 14.65 13.97
N ASP A 324 10.45 13.58 14.67
CA ASP A 324 11.44 13.62 15.77
C ASP A 324 12.70 12.82 15.37
N ALA A 325 13.66 13.51 14.74
CA ALA A 325 14.92 12.90 14.32
C ALA A 325 15.81 12.46 15.51
N PRO A 326 15.91 13.18 16.63
CA PRO A 326 16.58 12.71 17.84
C PRO A 326 15.99 11.42 18.39
N ALA A 327 14.65 11.29 18.48
CA ALA A 327 14.01 10.06 18.93
C ALA A 327 14.25 8.89 17.96
N LEU A 328 14.21 9.15 16.65
CA LEU A 328 14.56 8.15 15.64
C LEU A 328 16.01 7.70 15.78
N ALA A 329 16.95 8.62 15.93
CA ALA A 329 18.36 8.30 16.12
C ALA A 329 18.61 7.49 17.41
N ALA A 330 17.94 7.86 18.51
CA ALA A 330 18.04 7.13 19.78
C ALA A 330 17.53 5.68 19.64
N ALA A 331 16.39 5.48 18.99
CA ALA A 331 15.82 4.15 18.75
C ALA A 331 16.70 3.29 17.83
N LEU A 332 17.23 3.88 16.74
CA LEU A 332 18.18 3.20 15.86
C LEU A 332 19.46 2.84 16.62
N GLY A 333 20.03 3.78 17.40
CA GLY A 333 21.21 3.55 18.21
C GLY A 333 21.02 2.42 19.22
N ARG A 334 19.84 2.34 19.87
CA ARG A 334 19.49 1.24 20.76
C ARG A 334 19.57 -0.12 20.07
N LEU A 335 19.04 -0.25 18.84
CA LEU A 335 19.08 -1.50 18.09
C LEU A 335 20.48 -1.79 17.50
N LEU A 336 21.24 -0.77 17.19
CA LEU A 336 22.64 -0.93 16.73
C LEU A 336 23.56 -1.44 17.85
N ASP A 337 23.28 -1.09 19.11
CA ASP A 337 24.06 -1.51 20.27
C ASP A 337 23.58 -2.84 20.86
N ASP A 338 22.28 -3.16 20.74
CA ASP A 338 21.65 -4.36 21.32
C ASP A 338 21.17 -5.29 20.20
N HIS A 339 22.09 -6.15 19.75
CA HIS A 339 21.82 -7.14 18.69
C HIS A 339 20.79 -8.22 19.14
N GLU A 340 20.70 -8.54 20.43
CA GLU A 340 19.73 -9.50 20.94
C GLU A 340 18.32 -8.94 20.83
N LEU A 341 18.10 -7.70 21.27
CA LEU A 341 16.85 -6.99 21.08
C LEU A 341 16.49 -6.85 19.59
N ALA A 342 17.42 -6.39 18.77
CA ALA A 342 17.22 -6.26 17.34
C ALA A 342 16.78 -7.60 16.70
N GLY A 343 17.48 -8.70 17.00
CA GLY A 343 17.15 -10.03 16.53
C GLY A 343 15.77 -10.51 16.99
N SER A 344 15.40 -10.24 18.24
CA SER A 344 14.10 -10.63 18.79
C SER A 344 12.94 -9.88 18.12
N LEU A 345 13.08 -8.56 17.90
CA LEU A 345 12.08 -7.75 17.21
C LEU A 345 11.93 -8.19 15.73
N GLY A 346 13.03 -8.45 15.04
CA GLY A 346 13.02 -8.97 13.67
C GLY A 346 12.34 -10.34 13.55
N ALA A 347 12.61 -11.27 14.49
CA ALA A 347 11.98 -12.57 14.53
C ALA A 347 10.46 -12.46 14.78
N ALA A 348 10.04 -11.61 15.74
CA ALA A 348 8.63 -11.34 16.00
C ALA A 348 7.94 -10.68 14.78
N GLY A 349 8.64 -9.76 14.12
CA GLY A 349 8.20 -9.13 12.86
C GLY A 349 7.92 -10.16 11.78
N ARG A 350 8.83 -11.12 11.57
CA ARG A 350 8.67 -12.20 10.59
C ARG A 350 7.43 -13.05 10.87
N VAL A 351 7.20 -13.42 12.12
CA VAL A 351 5.99 -14.17 12.53
C VAL A 351 4.73 -13.36 12.24
N ARG A 352 4.76 -12.04 12.53
CA ARG A 352 3.61 -11.18 12.29
C ARG A 352 3.33 -10.97 10.80
N ALA A 353 4.35 -10.88 9.94
CA ALA A 353 4.23 -10.73 8.50
C ALA A 353 3.40 -11.84 7.85
N GLU A 354 3.42 -13.06 8.41
CA GLU A 354 2.62 -14.19 7.93
C GLU A 354 1.11 -13.89 7.84
N ARG A 355 0.59 -12.99 8.68
CA ARG A 355 -0.82 -12.57 8.65
C ARG A 355 -1.19 -11.77 7.41
N TYR A 356 -0.20 -11.25 6.70
CA TYR A 356 -0.35 -10.40 5.52
C TYR A 356 -0.01 -11.15 4.23
N ARG A 357 0.15 -12.48 4.28
CA ARG A 357 0.34 -13.29 3.08
C ARG A 357 -0.84 -13.11 2.12
N TRP A 358 -0.52 -13.05 0.86
CA TRP A 358 -1.55 -12.89 -0.19
C TRP A 358 -2.60 -14.00 -0.18
N GLU A 359 -2.24 -15.23 0.20
CA GLU A 359 -3.18 -16.35 0.30
C GLU A 359 -4.31 -16.06 1.30
N ALA A 360 -3.97 -15.49 2.45
CA ALA A 360 -4.96 -15.11 3.47
C ALA A 360 -5.78 -13.88 3.03
N VAL A 361 -5.10 -12.86 2.50
CA VAL A 361 -5.76 -11.64 2.03
C VAL A 361 -6.70 -11.91 0.85
N ALA A 362 -6.27 -12.72 -0.13
CA ALA A 362 -7.11 -13.10 -1.25
C ALA A 362 -8.37 -13.87 -0.80
N ALA A 363 -8.23 -14.79 0.17
CA ALA A 363 -9.36 -15.51 0.74
C ALA A 363 -10.37 -14.58 1.44
N ASP A 364 -9.88 -13.57 2.17
CA ASP A 364 -10.71 -12.56 2.80
C ASP A 364 -11.46 -11.69 1.78
N VAL A 365 -10.80 -11.34 0.68
CA VAL A 365 -11.39 -10.59 -0.45
C VAL A 365 -12.42 -11.46 -1.18
N GLU A 366 -12.14 -12.74 -1.44
CA GLU A 366 -13.11 -13.67 -2.03
C GLU A 366 -14.38 -13.85 -1.17
N SER A 367 -14.20 -13.92 0.16
CA SER A 367 -15.35 -13.93 1.08
C SER A 367 -16.22 -12.69 0.93
N ALA A 368 -15.61 -11.52 0.71
CA ALA A 368 -16.35 -10.28 0.44
C ALA A 368 -17.06 -10.30 -0.92
N TYR A 369 -16.48 -10.95 -1.94
CA TYR A 369 -17.15 -11.16 -3.23
C TYR A 369 -18.39 -12.05 -3.10
N GLY A 370 -18.28 -13.16 -2.37
CA GLY A 370 -19.43 -14.03 -2.08
C GLY A 370 -20.56 -13.28 -1.40
N GLU A 371 -20.23 -12.48 -0.36
CA GLU A 371 -21.18 -11.63 0.34
C GLU A 371 -21.85 -10.60 -0.60
N ALA A 372 -21.08 -9.96 -1.48
CA ALA A 372 -21.61 -8.98 -2.42
C ALA A 372 -22.59 -9.62 -3.43
N ILE A 373 -22.24 -10.79 -3.96
CA ILE A 373 -23.07 -11.53 -4.91
C ILE A 373 -24.40 -11.97 -4.24
N GLU A 374 -24.35 -12.46 -3.00
CA GLU A 374 -25.56 -12.83 -2.25
C GLU A 374 -26.47 -11.63 -2.00
N ARG A 375 -25.92 -10.48 -1.60
CA ARG A 375 -26.69 -9.23 -1.40
C ARG A 375 -27.31 -8.73 -2.69
N GLY A 376 -26.56 -8.75 -3.80
CA GLY A 376 -27.08 -8.38 -5.12
C GLY A 376 -28.23 -9.24 -5.57
N ALA A 377 -28.20 -10.54 -5.32
CA ALA A 377 -29.29 -11.47 -5.63
C ALA A 377 -30.56 -11.21 -4.81
N HIS A 378 -30.44 -10.72 -3.57
CA HIS A 378 -31.59 -10.39 -2.71
C HIS A 378 -32.18 -8.99 -2.99
N GLY A 379 -31.36 -8.05 -3.48
CA GLY A 379 -31.82 -6.70 -3.84
C GLY A 379 -32.49 -6.59 -5.21
N ALA A 380 -32.37 -7.63 -6.04
CA ALA A 380 -33.00 -7.71 -7.36
C ALA A 380 -34.43 -8.35 -7.33
N ARG A 381 -34.94 -8.71 -6.15
CA ARG A 381 -36.30 -9.13 -5.91
C ARG A 381 -37.11 -7.98 -5.32
#